data_ea58b44f5998a6362c5b2e30440b0592
#
_entry.id   ea58b44f5998a6362c5b2e30440b0592
#
_cell.length_a   1.000
_cell.length_b   1.000
_cell.length_c   1.000
_cell.angle_alpha   90.00
_cell.angle_beta   90.00
_cell.angle_gamma   90.00
#
_symmetry.space_group_name_H-M   'P 1'
#
loop_
_entity.id
_entity.type
_entity.pdbx_description
1 polymer ?
#
loop_
_entity_poly.entity_id
_entity_poly.type
_entity_poly.pdbx_seq_one_letter_code
_entity_poly.pdbx_strand_id
1 'polypeptide(L)'
;MHISHFETRRHILSQTRKEAVTLSATGYLQVYAFTSNARIPLQNSAIAVTDSNGNILAYRLTNRSGKLDQPIAISAPDLDESQAPNPGVQPFTTVNIYARNEDYELIRVENVQIFADTQTDQNLELIPLSEYPDSWNKEETFITTPQAL
;
A
#
# COMPACT_ATOMS: atom_id res chain seq x y z
N MET A 1 33.90 -32.39 7.38
CA MET A 1 33.96 -31.17 6.59
C MET A 1 32.59 -30.62 6.19
N HIS A 2 31.73 -31.48 5.71
CA HIS A 2 30.37 -31.02 5.35
C HIS A 2 29.56 -30.50 6.55
N ILE A 3 29.78 -31.08 7.72
CA ILE A 3 29.05 -30.75 8.93
C ILE A 3 29.35 -29.32 9.37
N SER A 4 30.62 -28.90 9.40
CA SER A 4 30.99 -27.55 9.84
C SER A 4 30.48 -26.47 8.87
N HIS A 5 30.51 -26.75 7.57
CA HIS A 5 29.99 -25.85 6.57
C HIS A 5 28.47 -25.67 6.72
N PHE A 6 27.78 -26.78 7.00
CA PHE A 6 26.34 -26.78 7.20
C PHE A 6 25.96 -25.97 8.47
N GLU A 7 26.73 -26.11 9.54
CA GLU A 7 26.51 -25.36 10.77
C GLU A 7 26.67 -23.86 10.57
N THR A 8 27.66 -23.41 9.81
CA THR A 8 27.87 -22.01 9.49
C THR A 8 26.68 -21.43 8.76
N ARG A 9 26.16 -22.17 7.77
CA ARG A 9 24.98 -21.74 7.04
C ARG A 9 23.77 -21.63 7.94
N ARG A 10 23.58 -22.59 8.85
CA ARG A 10 22.46 -22.57 9.79
C ARG A 10 22.54 -21.36 10.72
N HIS A 11 23.72 -21.00 11.16
CA HIS A 11 23.93 -19.84 12.03
C HIS A 11 23.53 -18.54 11.33
N ILE A 12 23.93 -18.36 10.07
CA ILE A 12 23.60 -17.18 9.28
C ILE A 12 22.08 -17.05 9.09
N LEU A 13 21.40 -18.16 8.78
CA LEU A 13 19.95 -18.16 8.60
C LEU A 13 19.22 -17.79 9.90
N SER A 14 19.74 -18.23 11.04
CA SER A 14 19.15 -17.91 12.35
C SER A 14 19.23 -16.43 12.65
N GLN A 15 20.35 -15.77 12.35
CA GLN A 15 20.50 -14.33 12.55
C GLN A 15 19.59 -13.54 11.63
N THR A 16 19.51 -13.91 10.36
CA THR A 16 18.62 -13.27 9.41
C THR A 16 17.16 -13.39 9.85
N ARG A 17 16.79 -14.54 10.38
CA ARG A 17 15.44 -14.77 10.87
C ARG A 17 15.09 -13.86 12.06
N LYS A 18 16.04 -13.62 12.97
CA LYS A 18 15.83 -12.72 14.10
C LYS A 18 15.55 -11.28 13.64
N GLU A 19 16.31 -10.82 12.65
CA GLU A 19 16.09 -9.49 12.11
C GLU A 19 14.76 -9.37 11.38
N ALA A 20 14.33 -10.42 10.67
CA ALA A 20 13.08 -10.44 9.92
C ALA A 20 11.85 -10.50 10.83
N VAL A 21 11.96 -11.10 12.03
CA VAL A 21 10.84 -11.26 12.95
C VAL A 21 10.26 -9.92 13.41
N THR A 22 11.07 -8.83 13.42
CA THR A 22 10.60 -7.51 13.84
C THR A 22 9.59 -6.89 12.86
N LEU A 23 9.38 -7.48 11.65
CA LEU A 23 8.46 -6.96 10.64
C LEU A 23 7.59 -8.08 10.07
N SER A 24 7.11 -8.99 10.93
CA SER A 24 6.50 -10.22 10.46
C SER A 24 4.99 -10.20 10.31
N ALA A 25 4.34 -9.08 10.59
CA ALA A 25 2.89 -9.00 10.47
C ALA A 25 2.49 -8.51 9.08
N THR A 26 1.21 -8.72 8.74
CA THR A 26 0.64 -8.33 7.46
C THR A 26 -0.59 -7.46 7.69
N GLY A 27 -0.63 -6.33 7.01
CA GLY A 27 -1.83 -5.54 6.87
C GLY A 27 -2.38 -5.66 5.45
N TYR A 28 -3.57 -5.16 5.21
CA TYR A 28 -4.25 -5.31 3.93
C TYR A 28 -4.76 -3.97 3.45
N LEU A 29 -4.64 -3.75 2.14
CA LEU A 29 -5.14 -2.53 1.50
C LEU A 29 -6.18 -2.90 0.45
N GLN A 30 -7.39 -2.39 0.61
CA GLN A 30 -8.42 -2.45 -0.41
C GLN A 30 -8.66 -1.04 -0.93
N VAL A 31 -8.90 -0.90 -2.22
CA VAL A 31 -9.24 0.39 -2.83
C VAL A 31 -10.62 0.32 -3.45
N TYR A 32 -11.25 1.47 -3.54
CA TYR A 32 -12.50 1.64 -4.27
C TYR A 32 -12.35 2.84 -5.19
N ALA A 33 -12.28 2.58 -6.50
CA ALA A 33 -12.17 3.61 -7.53
C ALA A 33 -13.56 3.92 -8.09
N PHE A 34 -13.93 5.20 -8.05
CA PHE A 34 -15.23 5.64 -8.49
C PHE A 34 -15.13 7.06 -9.04
N THR A 35 -16.20 7.52 -9.65
CA THR A 35 -16.30 8.91 -10.13
C THR A 35 -17.64 9.50 -9.73
N SER A 36 -17.64 10.81 -9.55
CA SER A 36 -18.80 11.66 -9.20
C SER A 36 -19.42 11.38 -7.83
N ASN A 37 -20.27 12.28 -7.39
CA ASN A 37 -21.00 12.17 -6.14
C ASN A 37 -21.93 10.94 -6.09
N ALA A 38 -22.31 10.42 -7.24
CA ALA A 38 -23.10 9.20 -7.33
C ALA A 38 -22.29 7.94 -7.08
N ARG A 39 -20.96 8.05 -6.90
CA ARG A 39 -20.04 6.95 -6.63
C ARG A 39 -20.16 5.84 -7.68
N ILE A 40 -20.07 6.25 -8.94
CA ILE A 40 -20.11 5.30 -10.07
C ILE A 40 -18.79 4.52 -10.08
N PRO A 41 -18.84 3.19 -9.91
CA PRO A 41 -17.61 2.39 -9.88
C PRO A 41 -16.88 2.42 -11.22
N LEU A 42 -15.54 2.43 -11.16
CA LEU A 42 -14.69 2.45 -12.34
C LEU A 42 -13.94 1.13 -12.46
N GLN A 43 -14.33 0.35 -13.45
CA GLN A 43 -13.63 -0.88 -13.82
C GLN A 43 -12.33 -0.56 -14.55
N ASN A 44 -11.34 -1.44 -14.41
CA ASN A 44 -10.04 -1.35 -15.12
C ASN A 44 -9.23 -0.11 -14.76
N SER A 45 -9.44 0.44 -13.58
CA SER A 45 -8.53 1.46 -13.06
C SER A 45 -7.24 0.79 -12.64
N ALA A 46 -6.11 1.34 -13.12
CA ALA A 46 -4.79 0.83 -12.78
C ALA A 46 -4.38 1.38 -11.42
N ILE A 47 -4.11 0.48 -10.48
CA ILE A 47 -3.73 0.82 -9.11
C ILE A 47 -2.29 0.36 -8.90
N ALA A 48 -1.40 1.29 -8.63
CA ALA A 48 -0.02 1.00 -8.25
C ALA A 48 0.19 1.42 -6.81
N VAL A 49 0.81 0.56 -6.03
CA VAL A 49 1.14 0.84 -4.62
C VAL A 49 2.65 0.79 -4.47
N THR A 50 3.21 1.83 -3.88
CA THR A 50 4.64 1.92 -3.63
C THR A 50 4.93 2.12 -2.16
N ASP A 51 6.15 1.76 -1.74
CA ASP A 51 6.63 2.12 -0.41
C ASP A 51 7.13 3.57 -0.40
N SER A 52 7.60 4.02 0.76
CA SER A 52 8.11 5.39 0.92
C SER A 52 9.37 5.68 0.11
N ASN A 53 10.06 4.65 -0.36
CA ASN A 53 11.25 4.78 -1.19
C ASN A 53 10.94 4.72 -2.70
N GLY A 54 9.67 4.57 -3.07
CA GLY A 54 9.26 4.51 -4.45
C GLY A 54 9.29 3.12 -5.08
N ASN A 55 9.58 2.08 -4.31
CA ASN A 55 9.57 0.71 -4.81
C ASN A 55 8.12 0.24 -4.99
N ILE A 56 7.83 -0.36 -6.14
CA ILE A 56 6.48 -0.87 -6.42
C ILE A 56 6.24 -2.13 -5.62
N LEU A 57 5.22 -2.10 -4.77
CA LEU A 57 4.80 -3.25 -3.97
C LEU A 57 3.74 -4.09 -4.68
N ALA A 58 2.87 -3.43 -5.45
CA ALA A 58 1.78 -4.11 -6.15
C ALA A 58 1.26 -3.27 -7.30
N TYR A 59 0.73 -3.96 -8.30
CA TYR A 59 0.01 -3.35 -9.43
C TYR A 59 -1.23 -4.19 -9.69
N ARG A 60 -2.40 -3.56 -9.72
CA ARG A 60 -3.68 -4.25 -9.87
C ARG A 60 -4.63 -3.43 -10.74
N LEU A 61 -5.63 -4.10 -11.28
CA LEU A 61 -6.73 -3.45 -11.98
C LEU A 61 -8.01 -3.64 -11.17
N THR A 62 -8.86 -2.62 -11.13
CA THR A 62 -10.14 -2.72 -10.44
C THR A 62 -11.14 -3.53 -11.25
N ASN A 63 -12.06 -4.18 -10.55
CA ASN A 63 -13.13 -4.97 -11.15
C ASN A 63 -14.37 -4.11 -11.43
N ARG A 64 -15.47 -4.73 -11.82
CA ARG A 64 -16.72 -4.03 -12.14
C ARG A 64 -17.28 -3.20 -10.98
N SER A 65 -16.95 -3.58 -9.77
CA SER A 65 -17.37 -2.83 -8.58
C SER A 65 -16.41 -1.71 -8.22
N GLY A 66 -15.36 -1.49 -9.03
CA GLY A 66 -14.35 -0.49 -8.75
C GLY A 66 -13.38 -0.90 -7.66
N LYS A 67 -13.38 -2.16 -7.27
CA LYS A 67 -12.57 -2.69 -6.18
C LYS A 67 -11.54 -3.69 -6.70
N LEU A 68 -10.58 -4.01 -5.87
CA LEU A 68 -9.66 -5.13 -6.15
C LEU A 68 -10.37 -6.43 -5.80
N ASP A 69 -10.12 -7.48 -6.58
CA ASP A 69 -10.71 -8.81 -6.31
C ASP A 69 -10.29 -9.32 -4.94
N GLN A 70 -9.06 -9.00 -4.54
CA GLN A 70 -8.55 -9.31 -3.21
C GLN A 70 -7.74 -8.13 -2.69
N PRO A 71 -7.80 -7.82 -1.39
CA PRO A 71 -6.96 -6.79 -0.81
C PRO A 71 -5.47 -7.11 -1.01
N ILE A 72 -4.66 -6.07 -1.12
CA ILE A 72 -3.21 -6.21 -1.26
C ILE A 72 -2.61 -6.44 0.12
N ALA A 73 -1.84 -7.52 0.26
CA ALA A 73 -1.12 -7.81 1.48
C ALA A 73 0.17 -6.98 1.53
N ILE A 74 0.38 -6.28 2.64
CA ILE A 74 1.52 -5.39 2.83
C ILE A 74 2.14 -5.70 4.19
N SER A 75 3.48 -5.83 4.23
CA SER A 75 4.18 -6.04 5.48
C SER A 75 4.02 -4.84 6.40
N ALA A 76 3.67 -5.11 7.65
CA ALA A 76 3.48 -4.09 8.67
C ALA A 76 4.12 -4.53 9.98
N PRO A 77 4.48 -3.58 10.87
CA PRO A 77 5.02 -3.95 12.17
C PRO A 77 4.02 -4.78 12.97
N ASP A 78 4.51 -5.81 13.66
CA ASP A 78 3.68 -6.60 14.54
C ASP A 78 3.12 -5.74 15.67
N LEU A 79 1.87 -6.01 16.09
CA LEU A 79 1.24 -5.24 17.17
C LEU A 79 2.02 -5.33 18.48
N ASP A 80 2.57 -6.50 18.80
CA ASP A 80 3.39 -6.68 19.99
C ASP A 80 4.65 -5.83 19.92
N GLU A 81 5.28 -5.78 18.76
CA GLU A 81 6.45 -4.91 18.52
C GLU A 81 6.06 -3.43 18.60
N SER A 82 4.90 -3.08 18.05
CA SER A 82 4.41 -1.71 18.08
C SER A 82 4.13 -1.20 19.47
N GLN A 83 3.81 -2.09 20.40
CA GLN A 83 3.54 -1.77 21.79
C GLN A 83 4.79 -1.77 22.66
N ALA A 84 5.92 -2.23 22.14
CA ALA A 84 7.17 -2.17 22.88
C ALA A 84 7.56 -0.71 23.14
N PRO A 85 8.11 -0.39 24.31
CA PRO A 85 8.47 0.99 24.65
C PRO A 85 9.75 1.41 23.91
N ASN A 86 9.69 1.44 22.58
CA ASN A 86 10.79 1.88 21.74
C ASN A 86 10.34 3.14 21.00
N PRO A 87 10.83 4.33 21.37
CA PRO A 87 10.32 5.59 20.84
C PRO A 87 10.59 5.81 19.35
N GLY A 88 11.38 4.95 18.70
CA GLY A 88 11.67 5.09 17.29
C GLY A 88 10.81 4.22 16.37
N VAL A 89 9.95 3.36 16.91
CA VAL A 89 9.20 2.39 16.12
C VAL A 89 7.81 2.94 15.80
N GLN A 90 7.49 3.06 14.50
CA GLN A 90 6.15 3.40 14.07
C GLN A 90 5.28 2.15 14.12
N PRO A 91 4.01 2.26 14.56
CA PRO A 91 3.11 1.11 14.62
C PRO A 91 2.49 0.73 13.28
N PHE A 92 2.93 1.31 12.19
CA PHE A 92 2.35 1.10 10.86
C PHE A 92 3.42 1.20 9.79
N THR A 93 3.08 0.69 8.60
CA THR A 93 3.83 0.91 7.36
C THR A 93 3.11 1.99 6.55
N THR A 94 3.86 2.84 5.87
CA THR A 94 3.32 3.89 5.02
C THR A 94 3.49 3.51 3.55
N VAL A 95 2.42 3.65 2.76
CA VAL A 95 2.46 3.40 1.32
C VAL A 95 1.85 4.58 0.57
N ASN A 96 2.18 4.66 -0.71
CA ASN A 96 1.58 5.62 -1.64
C ASN A 96 0.79 4.86 -2.68
N ILE A 97 -0.34 5.42 -3.10
CA ILE A 97 -1.24 4.81 -4.07
C ILE A 97 -1.34 5.72 -5.28
N TYR A 98 -1.19 5.13 -6.45
CA TYR A 98 -1.40 5.82 -7.73
C TYR A 98 -2.54 5.13 -8.45
N ALA A 99 -3.50 5.92 -8.93
CA ALA A 99 -4.65 5.39 -9.64
C ALA A 99 -4.83 6.12 -10.97
N ARG A 100 -5.01 5.38 -12.03
CA ARG A 100 -5.23 5.94 -13.36
C ARG A 100 -6.28 5.12 -14.10
N ASN A 101 -7.16 5.80 -14.78
CA ASN A 101 -8.10 5.20 -15.71
C ASN A 101 -8.12 6.07 -16.96
N GLU A 102 -8.47 5.47 -18.11
CA GLU A 102 -8.62 6.20 -19.35
C GLU A 102 -9.66 7.32 -19.18
N ASP A 103 -9.37 8.49 -19.72
CA ASP A 103 -10.24 9.67 -19.65
C ASP A 103 -10.37 10.30 -18.26
N TYR A 104 -9.52 9.91 -17.31
CA TYR A 104 -9.49 10.47 -15.95
C TYR A 104 -8.10 10.99 -15.60
N GLU A 105 -8.05 11.96 -14.70
CA GLU A 105 -6.79 12.48 -14.18
C GLU A 105 -6.11 11.41 -13.33
N LEU A 106 -4.77 11.41 -13.32
CA LEU A 106 -4.00 10.57 -12.42
C LEU A 106 -4.22 11.04 -10.97
N ILE A 107 -4.51 10.10 -10.09
CA ILE A 107 -4.66 10.38 -8.67
C ILE A 107 -3.51 9.75 -7.90
N ARG A 108 -2.94 10.52 -6.98
CA ARG A 108 -1.92 10.04 -6.07
C ARG A 108 -2.36 10.30 -4.64
N VAL A 109 -2.36 9.26 -3.81
CA VAL A 109 -2.64 9.36 -2.38
C VAL A 109 -1.39 8.98 -1.63
N GLU A 110 -0.86 9.89 -0.84
CA GLU A 110 0.39 9.69 -0.11
C GLU A 110 0.14 9.41 1.36
N ASN A 111 1.08 8.69 1.98
CA ASN A 111 1.12 8.44 3.42
C ASN A 111 -0.07 7.63 3.93
N VAL A 112 -0.51 6.66 3.16
CA VAL A 112 -1.57 5.74 3.61
C VAL A 112 -0.98 4.79 4.64
N GLN A 113 -1.57 4.72 5.81
CA GLN A 113 -1.07 3.92 6.92
C GLN A 113 -1.66 2.52 6.88
N ILE A 114 -0.79 1.53 6.95
CA ILE A 114 -1.17 0.12 6.95
C ILE A 114 -0.78 -0.49 8.29
N PHE A 115 -1.77 -1.00 9.00
CA PHE A 115 -1.60 -1.60 10.32
C PHE A 115 -1.68 -3.11 10.23
N ALA A 116 -0.96 -3.79 11.12
CA ALA A 116 -0.98 -5.25 11.22
C ALA A 116 -2.39 -5.77 11.45
N ASP A 117 -2.72 -6.88 10.80
CA ASP A 117 -3.98 -7.62 10.97
C ASP A 117 -5.23 -6.76 10.74
N THR A 118 -5.09 -5.69 9.96
CA THR A 118 -6.15 -4.72 9.72
C THR A 118 -6.27 -4.48 8.22
N GLN A 119 -7.50 -4.32 7.75
CA GLN A 119 -7.75 -3.89 6.38
C GLN A 119 -7.97 -2.38 6.35
N THR A 120 -7.19 -1.69 5.54
CA THR A 120 -7.37 -0.26 5.25
C THR A 120 -8.14 -0.16 3.95
N ASP A 121 -9.26 0.56 3.96
CA ASP A 121 -10.05 0.84 2.78
C ASP A 121 -9.79 2.26 2.33
N GLN A 122 -9.35 2.43 1.09
CA GLN A 122 -9.05 3.74 0.52
C GLN A 122 -9.97 4.04 -0.64
N ASN A 123 -10.75 5.09 -0.50
CA ASN A 123 -11.62 5.59 -1.56
C ASN A 123 -10.80 6.47 -2.49
N LEU A 124 -10.96 6.25 -3.80
CA LEU A 124 -10.26 6.98 -4.84
C LEU A 124 -11.29 7.56 -5.80
N GLU A 125 -11.57 8.85 -5.66
CA GLU A 125 -12.45 9.54 -6.59
C GLU A 125 -11.62 10.02 -7.78
N LEU A 126 -11.85 9.43 -8.95
CA LEU A 126 -11.17 9.83 -10.17
C LEU A 126 -11.93 10.96 -10.84
N ILE A 127 -11.19 11.95 -11.28
CA ILE A 127 -11.73 13.18 -11.85
C ILE A 127 -11.65 13.08 -13.37
N PRO A 128 -12.76 13.21 -14.10
CA PRO A 128 -12.72 13.17 -15.56
C PRO A 128 -11.83 14.27 -16.12
N LEU A 129 -11.10 13.95 -17.16
CA LEU A 129 -10.35 14.95 -17.89
C LEU A 129 -11.31 15.98 -18.50
N SER A 130 -10.92 17.24 -18.44
CA SER A 130 -11.71 18.29 -19.08
C SER A 130 -11.54 18.20 -20.60
N GLU A 131 -12.40 18.93 -21.34
CA GLU A 131 -12.31 18.97 -22.80
C GLU A 131 -11.05 19.70 -23.30
N TYR A 132 -10.32 20.35 -22.40
CA TYR A 132 -9.11 21.10 -22.75
C TYR A 132 -7.90 20.17 -22.78
N PRO A 133 -7.10 20.22 -23.85
CA PRO A 133 -5.94 19.33 -23.98
C PRO A 133 -4.94 19.42 -22.82
N ASP A 134 -4.83 20.58 -22.19
CA ASP A 134 -3.88 20.81 -21.10
C ASP A 134 -4.16 19.95 -19.86
N SER A 135 -5.38 19.49 -19.66
CA SER A 135 -5.70 18.64 -18.53
C SER A 135 -5.25 17.18 -18.71
N TRP A 136 -4.77 16.86 -19.90
CA TRP A 136 -4.30 15.51 -20.23
C TRP A 136 -3.17 15.03 -19.32
N ASN A 137 -2.30 15.95 -18.88
CA ASN A 137 -1.17 15.64 -18.00
C ASN A 137 -1.40 16.06 -16.56
N LYS A 138 -2.62 16.45 -16.20
CA LYS A 138 -2.92 16.92 -14.86
C LYS A 138 -2.92 15.77 -13.86
N GLU A 139 -2.38 16.04 -12.68
CA GLU A 139 -2.31 15.08 -11.59
C GLU A 139 -2.89 15.70 -10.34
N GLU A 140 -3.76 14.97 -9.67
CA GLU A 140 -4.29 15.35 -8.36
C GLU A 140 -3.59 14.55 -7.27
N THR A 141 -3.08 15.25 -6.26
CA THR A 141 -2.37 14.62 -5.15
C THR A 141 -3.12 14.85 -3.85
N PHE A 142 -3.37 13.77 -3.13
CA PHE A 142 -4.01 13.81 -1.83
C PHE A 142 -3.06 13.23 -0.78
N ILE A 143 -2.95 13.91 0.36
CA ILE A 143 -2.11 13.46 1.46
C ILE A 143 -3.03 13.11 2.62
N THR A 144 -2.95 11.85 3.09
CA THR A 144 -3.78 11.44 4.20
C THR A 144 -3.25 11.98 5.52
N THR A 145 -4.16 12.37 6.41
CA THR A 145 -3.80 12.80 7.75
C THR A 145 -3.46 11.56 8.59
N PRO A 146 -2.37 11.59 9.35
CA PRO A 146 -2.05 10.46 10.23
C PRO A 146 -3.20 10.17 11.19
N GLN A 147 -3.51 8.88 11.34
CA GLN A 147 -4.59 8.46 12.22
C GLN A 147 -4.11 8.47 13.66
N ALA A 148 -4.98 8.92 14.56
CA ALA A 148 -4.72 8.83 15.98
C ALA A 148 -4.87 7.38 16.43
N LEU A 149 -3.93 6.92 17.22
CA LEU A 149 -3.95 5.56 17.76
C LEU A 149 -4.45 5.56 19.20
#